data_835946a0aad7dde1179709118f5859cb
#
_entry.id   835946a0aad7dde1179709118f5859cb
#
_cell.length_a   1.000
_cell.length_b   1.000
_cell.length_c   1.000
_cell.angle_alpha   90.00
_cell.angle_beta   90.00
_cell.angle_gamma   90.00
#
_symmetry.space_group_name_H-M   'P 1'
#
loop_
_entity.id
_entity.type
_entity.pdbx_description
1 polymer ?
#
loop_
_entity_poly.entity_id
_entity_poly.type
_entity_poly.pdbx_seq_one_letter_code
_entity_poly.pdbx_strand_id
1 'polypeptide(L)'
;MLAKVKLPNHVTVGSFKVQLVRIPHEIAYESSDYQGSFVSKPPLKIYLDEEIIDMGGMDAVNLVLHELCHLGFYQYGLKDKEEEHIVNSYGNFLTELLMRSELKGWLLWQIKNA
;
A
#
# COMPACT_ATOMS: atom_id res chain seq x y z
N MET A 1 9.19 25.64 -6.59
CA MET A 1 8.68 24.67 -5.60
C MET A 1 7.88 23.57 -6.30
N LEU A 2 8.21 22.33 -6.05
CA LEU A 2 7.48 21.21 -6.63
C LEU A 2 6.15 21.02 -5.89
N ALA A 3 5.08 20.82 -6.64
CA ALA A 3 3.78 20.53 -6.07
C ALA A 3 3.81 19.17 -5.37
N LYS A 4 3.09 19.06 -4.26
CA LYS A 4 2.95 17.82 -3.53
C LYS A 4 2.26 16.77 -4.41
N VAL A 5 2.85 15.61 -4.51
CA VAL A 5 2.27 14.47 -5.24
C VAL A 5 1.24 13.79 -4.35
N LYS A 6 0.04 13.61 -4.88
CA LYS A 6 -1.04 12.93 -4.15
C LYS A 6 -0.90 11.42 -4.25
N LEU A 7 -1.37 10.73 -3.22
CA LEU A 7 -1.49 9.27 -3.27
C LEU A 7 -2.45 8.89 -4.41
N PRO A 8 -2.08 7.93 -5.26
CA PRO A 8 -2.98 7.52 -6.34
C PRO A 8 -4.24 6.82 -5.81
N ASN A 9 -5.28 6.73 -6.65
CA ASN A 9 -6.54 6.08 -6.30
C ASN A 9 -6.45 4.56 -6.38
N HIS A 10 -5.46 4.04 -7.06
CA HIS A 10 -5.25 2.61 -7.23
C HIS A 10 -3.78 2.32 -7.45
N VAL A 11 -3.43 1.06 -7.25
CA VAL A 11 -2.09 0.53 -7.54
C VAL A 11 -2.27 -0.78 -8.28
N THR A 12 -1.49 -0.96 -9.35
CA THR A 12 -1.48 -2.20 -10.13
C THR A 12 -0.12 -2.87 -9.97
N VAL A 13 -0.12 -4.11 -9.52
CA VAL A 13 1.09 -4.91 -9.42
C VAL A 13 0.84 -6.23 -10.14
N GLY A 14 1.58 -6.45 -11.23
CA GLY A 14 1.31 -7.58 -12.09
C GLY A 14 -0.10 -7.48 -12.67
N SER A 15 -0.89 -8.53 -12.51
CA SER A 15 -2.28 -8.56 -12.99
C SER A 15 -3.29 -8.11 -11.94
N PHE A 16 -2.84 -7.72 -10.74
CA PHE A 16 -3.71 -7.35 -9.63
C PHE A 16 -3.81 -5.84 -9.51
N LYS A 17 -5.05 -5.36 -9.48
CA LYS A 17 -5.36 -3.94 -9.24
C LYS A 17 -6.06 -3.82 -7.90
N VAL A 18 -5.54 -2.94 -7.05
CA VAL A 18 -6.16 -2.65 -5.76
C VAL A 18 -6.52 -1.18 -5.70
N GLN A 19 -7.72 -0.89 -5.20
CA GLN A 19 -8.17 0.48 -4.99
C GLN A 19 -7.68 0.97 -3.64
N LEU A 20 -7.16 2.19 -3.61
CA LEU A 20 -6.75 2.85 -2.37
C LEU A 20 -7.85 3.81 -1.95
N VAL A 21 -8.56 3.46 -0.87
CA VAL A 21 -9.73 4.21 -0.42
C VAL A 21 -9.39 4.95 0.88
N ARG A 22 -9.49 6.27 0.85
CA ARG A 22 -9.29 7.08 2.05
C ARG A 22 -10.56 7.07 2.87
N ILE A 23 -10.43 6.87 4.17
CA ILE A 23 -11.56 6.89 5.09
C ILE A 23 -11.28 7.89 6.22
N PRO A 24 -12.34 8.51 6.78
CA PRO A 24 -12.16 9.43 7.91
C PRO A 24 -11.47 8.76 9.08
N HIS A 25 -10.65 9.53 9.80
CA HIS A 25 -9.88 9.04 10.95
C HIS A 25 -10.76 8.32 11.98
N GLU A 26 -11.93 8.85 12.27
CA GLU A 26 -12.83 8.27 13.26
C GLU A 26 -13.25 6.85 12.88
N ILE A 27 -13.51 6.62 11.59
CA ILE A 27 -13.90 5.31 11.09
C ILE A 27 -12.70 4.36 11.12
N ALA A 28 -11.53 4.83 10.70
CA ALA A 28 -10.31 4.03 10.72
C ALA A 28 -9.95 3.61 12.14
N TYR A 29 -10.05 4.54 13.10
CA TYR A 29 -9.72 4.30 14.49
C TYR A 29 -10.65 3.26 15.14
N GLU A 30 -11.91 3.21 14.73
CA GLU A 30 -12.87 2.25 15.26
C GLU A 30 -12.71 0.84 14.67
N SER A 31 -11.96 0.71 13.57
CA SER A 31 -11.71 -0.61 12.98
C SER A 31 -10.68 -1.39 13.80
N SER A 32 -10.68 -2.71 13.65
CA SER A 32 -9.73 -3.58 14.36
C SER A 32 -8.28 -3.30 13.97
N ASP A 33 -8.05 -2.76 12.78
CA ASP A 33 -6.72 -2.45 12.27
C ASP A 33 -6.33 -0.99 12.48
N TYR A 34 -7.19 -0.21 13.10
CA TYR A 34 -7.01 1.21 13.47
C TYR A 34 -6.72 2.17 12.34
N GLN A 35 -5.76 1.89 11.48
CA GLN A 35 -5.26 2.84 10.50
C GLN A 35 -5.53 2.40 9.06
N GLY A 36 -5.70 1.12 8.85
CA GLY A 36 -5.95 0.60 7.51
C GLY A 36 -6.37 -0.84 7.52
N SER A 37 -6.87 -1.31 6.38
CA SER A 37 -7.23 -2.70 6.19
C SER A 37 -7.21 -3.06 4.71
N PHE A 38 -6.94 -4.33 4.43
CA PHE A 38 -6.94 -4.90 3.09
C PHE A 38 -8.12 -5.86 2.94
N VAL A 39 -8.91 -5.67 1.87
CA VAL A 39 -10.02 -6.55 1.53
C VAL A 39 -9.61 -7.44 0.38
N SER A 40 -9.53 -8.75 0.66
CA SER A 40 -9.02 -9.74 -0.29
C SER A 40 -10.07 -10.28 -1.26
N LYS A 41 -11.33 -9.88 -1.13
CA LYS A 41 -12.38 -10.25 -2.09
C LYS A 41 -12.43 -9.23 -3.22
N PRO A 42 -12.47 -9.66 -4.49
CA PRO A 42 -12.59 -8.70 -5.59
C PRO A 42 -13.91 -7.91 -5.51
N PRO A 43 -13.89 -6.60 -5.82
CA PRO A 43 -12.70 -5.83 -6.18
C PRO A 43 -11.79 -5.58 -4.97
N LEU A 44 -10.49 -5.77 -5.16
CA LEU A 44 -9.53 -5.60 -4.07
C LEU A 44 -9.49 -4.14 -3.63
N LYS A 45 -9.49 -3.92 -2.32
CA LYS A 45 -9.46 -2.58 -1.74
C LYS A 45 -8.54 -2.51 -0.55
N ILE A 46 -7.91 -1.37 -0.38
CA ILE A 46 -7.17 -1.01 0.82
C ILE A 46 -7.83 0.25 1.38
N TYR A 47 -8.23 0.21 2.63
CA TYR A 47 -8.76 1.37 3.35
C TYR A 47 -7.65 2.00 4.16
N LEU A 48 -7.51 3.32 4.08
CA LEU A 48 -6.42 4.06 4.70
C LEU A 48 -6.97 5.27 5.48
N ASP A 49 -6.46 5.46 6.69
CA ASP A 49 -6.78 6.63 7.51
C ASP A 49 -6.31 7.90 6.78
N GLU A 50 -7.26 8.73 6.33
CA GLU A 50 -6.95 9.92 5.53
C GLU A 50 -6.10 10.94 6.29
N GLU A 51 -6.25 11.03 7.61
CA GLU A 51 -5.46 11.97 8.41
C GLU A 51 -3.98 11.62 8.37
N ILE A 52 -3.66 10.32 8.49
CA ILE A 52 -2.27 9.86 8.41
C ILE A 52 -1.70 10.11 7.02
N ILE A 53 -2.49 9.82 5.98
CA ILE A 53 -2.05 10.06 4.59
C ILE A 53 -1.78 11.54 4.36
N ASP A 54 -2.65 12.42 4.87
CA ASP A 54 -2.50 13.86 4.69
C ASP A 54 -1.29 14.42 5.44
N MET A 55 -0.94 13.83 6.58
CA MET A 55 0.27 14.21 7.31
C MET A 55 1.54 13.88 6.53
N GLY A 56 1.50 12.82 5.73
CA GLY A 56 2.67 12.40 4.95
C GLY A 56 3.79 11.83 5.81
N GLY A 57 4.98 11.73 5.23
CA GLY A 57 6.17 11.29 5.94
C GLY A 57 6.20 9.80 6.23
N MET A 58 6.99 9.41 7.24
CA MET A 58 7.22 8.00 7.55
C MET A 58 5.96 7.23 7.91
N ASP A 59 5.05 7.86 8.65
CA ASP A 59 3.81 7.18 9.08
C ASP A 59 2.91 6.86 7.89
N ALA A 60 2.78 7.82 6.96
CA ALA A 60 2.00 7.61 5.76
C ALA A 60 2.60 6.51 4.88
N VAL A 61 3.92 6.56 4.68
CA VAL A 61 4.63 5.56 3.87
C VAL A 61 4.49 4.18 4.51
N ASN A 62 4.70 4.10 5.82
CA ASN A 62 4.59 2.83 6.53
C ASN A 62 3.18 2.24 6.42
N LEU A 63 2.15 3.06 6.60
CA LEU A 63 0.77 2.60 6.48
C LEU A 63 0.48 2.04 5.09
N VAL A 64 0.84 2.79 4.05
CA VAL A 64 0.59 2.37 2.67
C VAL A 64 1.34 1.09 2.33
N LEU A 65 2.64 1.03 2.67
CA LEU A 65 3.43 -0.16 2.38
C LEU A 65 2.98 -1.38 3.19
N HIS A 66 2.58 -1.17 4.45
CA HIS A 66 2.06 -2.25 5.29
C HIS A 66 0.85 -2.91 4.63
N GLU A 67 -0.12 -2.09 4.21
CA GLU A 67 -1.34 -2.61 3.60
C GLU A 67 -1.06 -3.24 2.21
N LEU A 68 -0.13 -2.65 1.45
CA LEU A 68 0.26 -3.23 0.17
C LEU A 68 1.00 -4.57 0.34
N CYS A 69 1.66 -4.80 1.46
CA CYS A 69 2.25 -6.11 1.74
C CYS A 69 1.20 -7.21 1.84
N HIS A 70 0.00 -6.89 2.33
CA HIS A 70 -1.11 -7.85 2.30
C HIS A 70 -1.50 -8.20 0.87
N LEU A 71 -1.46 -7.23 -0.04
CA LEU A 71 -1.70 -7.52 -1.46
C LEU A 71 -0.66 -8.49 -2.01
N GLY A 72 0.62 -8.27 -1.70
CA GLY A 72 1.69 -9.18 -2.13
C GLY A 72 1.52 -10.57 -1.58
N PHE A 73 1.16 -10.68 -0.31
CA PHE A 73 0.89 -11.96 0.33
C PHE A 73 -0.26 -12.70 -0.34
N TYR A 74 -1.34 -11.99 -0.65
CA TYR A 74 -2.49 -12.52 -1.37
C TYR A 74 -2.12 -12.94 -2.79
N GLN A 75 -1.42 -12.06 -3.52
CA GLN A 75 -1.06 -12.26 -4.93
C GLN A 75 -0.26 -13.54 -5.14
N TYR A 76 0.66 -13.83 -4.24
CA TYR A 76 1.57 -14.98 -4.36
C TYR A 76 1.13 -16.19 -3.54
N GLY A 77 -0.01 -16.10 -2.82
CA GLY A 77 -0.50 -17.19 -2.01
C GLY A 77 0.52 -17.67 -0.98
N LEU A 78 1.06 -16.76 -0.19
CA LEU A 78 2.22 -17.05 0.66
C LEU A 78 1.90 -17.74 1.98
N LYS A 79 0.62 -17.98 2.28
CA LYS A 79 0.26 -18.70 3.49
C LYS A 79 0.91 -20.09 3.50
N ASP A 80 1.59 -20.42 4.58
CA ASP A 80 2.26 -21.72 4.80
C ASP A 80 3.37 -22.03 3.78
N LYS A 81 4.01 -21.00 3.23
CA LYS A 81 5.11 -21.17 2.28
C LYS A 81 6.45 -21.07 2.98
N GLU A 82 7.46 -21.73 2.41
CA GLU A 82 8.82 -21.66 2.91
C GLU A 82 9.44 -20.28 2.72
N GLU A 83 10.42 -19.97 3.58
CA GLU A 83 11.09 -18.68 3.60
C GLU A 83 11.63 -18.26 2.23
N GLU A 84 12.33 -19.17 1.52
CA GLU A 84 12.89 -18.84 0.21
C GLU A 84 11.82 -18.45 -0.79
N HIS A 85 10.69 -19.15 -0.78
CA HIS A 85 9.57 -18.81 -1.64
C HIS A 85 9.02 -17.42 -1.30
N ILE A 86 8.90 -17.10 -0.02
CA ILE A 86 8.42 -15.80 0.44
C ILE A 86 9.36 -14.69 -0.01
N VAL A 87 10.67 -14.89 0.20
CA VAL A 87 11.68 -13.90 -0.16
C VAL A 87 11.67 -13.62 -1.67
N ASN A 88 11.63 -14.67 -2.48
CA ASN A 88 11.58 -14.52 -3.94
C ASN A 88 10.32 -13.81 -4.39
N SER A 89 9.17 -14.17 -3.82
CA SER A 89 7.89 -13.56 -4.16
C SER A 89 7.85 -12.08 -3.79
N TYR A 90 8.30 -11.75 -2.59
CA TYR A 90 8.35 -10.35 -2.15
C TYR A 90 9.37 -9.53 -2.91
N GLY A 91 10.49 -10.13 -3.30
CA GLY A 91 11.45 -9.45 -4.17
C GLY A 91 10.80 -9.01 -5.48
N ASN A 92 10.05 -9.93 -6.11
CA ASN A 92 9.34 -9.64 -7.34
C ASN A 92 8.23 -8.61 -7.11
N PHE A 93 7.45 -8.75 -6.05
CA PHE A 93 6.38 -7.83 -5.70
C PHE A 93 6.91 -6.41 -5.50
N LEU A 94 7.96 -6.27 -4.68
CA LEU A 94 8.53 -4.96 -4.38
C LEU A 94 9.15 -4.31 -5.63
N THR A 95 9.78 -5.10 -6.49
CA THR A 95 10.34 -4.58 -7.74
C THR A 95 9.25 -3.99 -8.61
N GLU A 96 8.15 -4.70 -8.81
CA GLU A 96 7.01 -4.20 -9.57
C GLU A 96 6.40 -2.96 -8.93
N LEU A 97 6.19 -3.01 -7.62
CA LEU A 97 5.59 -1.91 -6.87
C LEU A 97 6.41 -0.63 -6.98
N LEU A 98 7.72 -0.74 -6.74
CA LEU A 98 8.60 0.43 -6.65
C LEU A 98 9.03 0.95 -8.03
N MET A 99 9.16 0.08 -9.02
CA MET A 99 9.70 0.48 -10.31
C MET A 99 8.64 0.77 -11.36
N ARG A 100 7.47 0.15 -11.26
CA ARG A 100 6.47 0.18 -12.32
C ARG A 100 5.08 0.63 -11.92
N SER A 101 4.76 0.63 -10.61
CA SER A 101 3.39 0.95 -10.20
C SER A 101 3.13 2.44 -10.15
N GLU A 102 1.87 2.78 -10.07
CA GLU A 102 1.38 4.15 -9.90
C GLU A 102 1.83 4.78 -8.58
N LEU A 103 2.29 3.96 -7.63
CA LEU A 103 2.76 4.44 -6.34
C LEU A 103 4.12 5.15 -6.43
N LYS A 104 4.89 4.88 -7.47
CA LYS A 104 6.28 5.37 -7.62
C LYS A 104 6.41 6.88 -7.40
N GLY A 105 5.59 7.67 -8.06
CA GLY A 105 5.66 9.12 -7.95
C GLY A 105 5.44 9.63 -6.55
N TRP A 106 4.44 9.08 -5.86
CA TRP A 106 4.14 9.44 -4.49
C TRP A 106 5.30 9.07 -3.54
N LEU A 107 5.84 7.86 -3.70
CA LEU A 107 6.98 7.41 -2.89
C LEU A 107 8.20 8.29 -3.09
N LEU A 108 8.53 8.63 -4.33
CA LEU A 108 9.66 9.49 -4.63
C LEU A 108 9.49 10.87 -3.99
N TRP A 109 8.29 11.41 -4.04
CA TRP A 109 8.02 12.70 -3.40
C TRP A 109 8.23 12.62 -1.88
N GLN A 110 7.70 11.55 -1.22
CA GLN A 110 7.87 11.36 0.22
C GLN A 110 9.36 11.25 0.59
N ILE A 111 10.13 10.48 -0.19
CA ILE A 111 11.56 10.28 0.05
C ILE A 111 12.31 11.61 -0.04
N LYS A 112 12.04 12.42 -1.07
CA LYS A 112 12.72 13.70 -1.27
C LYS A 112 12.35 14.74 -0.24
N ASN A 113 11.17 14.65 0.35
CA ASN A 113 10.66 15.65 1.27
C ASN A 113 10.58 15.14 2.72
N ALA A 114 11.28 14.08 2.98
CA ALA A 114 11.35 13.50 4.33
C ALA A 114 12.17 14.40 5.27
#